data_5bd9b5e82717cdeb6ebfc4620fa2df15
#
_entry.id   5bd9b5e82717cdeb6ebfc4620fa2df15
#
_cell.length_a   1.000
_cell.length_b   1.000
_cell.length_c   1.000
_cell.angle_alpha   90.00
_cell.angle_beta   90.00
_cell.angle_gamma   90.00
#
_symmetry.space_group_name_H-M   'P 1'
#
loop_
_entity.id
_entity.type
_entity.pdbx_description
1 polymer ?
#
loop_
_entity_poly.entity_id
_entity_poly.type
_entity_poly.pdbx_seq_one_letter_code
_entity_poly.pdbx_strand_id
1 'polypeptide(L)'
;MQYIISIILIFNISVVNANEIFNLLKIPNLEIYNTNSLNGLKYLYAENNFKIGLKKNISCDKSKKNELDKKYPIVEKNLNKYKAAFLIKNNLKFIILCKNLTISSIKTGGVPNILKRSLILDINFDPKYFERMIHHEFFHMIQAKHNRMFDEALWSKFNRTSFKYAECSTCSDRTDLSLYKNTDGFLTEYSKSIPSEDMAETFSFLMTNKELIKKKIKNDLILNKKVKYL
;
A
#
# COMPACT_ATOMS: atom_id res chain seq x y z
N MET A 1 1.52 44.89 52.04
CA MET A 1 0.86 43.59 51.73
C MET A 1 1.09 43.31 50.24
N GLN A 2 2.12 42.54 49.92
CA GLN A 2 2.45 42.13 48.52
C GLN A 2 1.78 40.79 48.26
N TYR A 3 0.91 40.72 47.26
CA TYR A 3 0.32 39.47 46.81
C TYR A 3 1.24 38.84 45.78
N ILE A 4 1.83 37.68 46.11
CA ILE A 4 2.56 36.84 45.18
C ILE A 4 1.53 36.01 44.42
N ILE A 5 1.35 36.33 43.13
CA ILE A 5 0.54 35.52 42.21
C ILE A 5 1.45 34.41 41.71
N SER A 6 1.26 33.18 42.22
CA SER A 6 1.90 31.99 41.68
C SER A 6 1.21 31.58 40.37
N ILE A 7 1.90 31.81 39.26
CA ILE A 7 1.47 31.29 37.96
C ILE A 7 1.82 29.80 37.92
N ILE A 8 0.80 28.94 38.03
CA ILE A 8 0.92 27.50 37.78
C ILE A 8 0.95 27.31 36.27
N LEU A 9 2.15 27.09 35.72
CA LEU A 9 2.32 26.61 34.34
C LEU A 9 1.90 25.15 34.27
N ILE A 10 0.69 24.90 33.77
CA ILE A 10 0.22 23.57 33.44
C ILE A 10 0.93 23.16 32.15
N PHE A 11 1.98 22.36 32.29
CA PHE A 11 2.57 21.66 31.16
C PHE A 11 1.58 20.58 30.70
N ASN A 12 0.87 20.86 29.62
CA ASN A 12 0.18 19.81 28.85
C ASN A 12 1.25 18.93 28.19
N ILE A 13 1.72 17.93 28.91
CA ILE A 13 2.52 16.84 28.33
C ILE A 13 1.56 16.04 27.46
N SER A 14 1.63 16.26 26.15
CA SER A 14 0.93 15.45 25.16
C SER A 14 1.41 14.01 25.25
N VAL A 15 0.66 13.15 25.94
CA VAL A 15 0.89 11.70 26.03
C VAL A 15 0.45 11.07 24.70
N VAL A 16 1.11 11.44 23.59
CA VAL A 16 0.69 10.98 22.25
C VAL A 16 1.47 9.74 21.76
N ASN A 17 2.60 9.37 22.37
CA ASN A 17 3.49 8.38 21.74
C ASN A 17 3.53 6.97 22.34
N ALA A 18 3.00 6.73 23.52
CA ALA A 18 3.02 5.38 24.13
C ALA A 18 1.98 4.43 23.49
N ASN A 19 0.85 4.93 23.04
CA ASN A 19 -0.22 4.12 22.45
C ASN A 19 0.07 3.57 21.06
N GLU A 20 0.98 4.16 20.29
CA GLU A 20 1.28 3.72 18.92
C GLU A 20 2.15 2.47 18.87
N ILE A 21 3.16 2.37 19.74
CA ILE A 21 3.99 1.17 19.88
C ILE A 21 3.16 0.03 20.48
N PHE A 22 2.36 0.32 21.50
CA PHE A 22 1.43 -0.65 22.10
C PHE A 22 0.40 -1.20 21.11
N ASN A 23 -0.04 -0.42 20.13
CA ASN A 23 -0.99 -0.88 19.14
C ASN A 23 -0.37 -1.74 18.03
N LEU A 24 0.94 -1.65 17.76
CA LEU A 24 1.67 -2.60 16.92
C LEU A 24 1.86 -3.95 17.64
N LEU A 25 2.15 -3.90 18.94
CA LEU A 25 2.21 -5.08 19.80
C LEU A 25 0.83 -5.66 20.11
N LYS A 26 -0.24 -4.92 19.85
CA LYS A 26 -1.65 -5.31 19.99
C LYS A 26 -2.32 -5.79 18.71
N ILE A 27 -1.57 -6.02 17.61
CA ILE A 27 -2.01 -7.03 16.65
C ILE A 27 -1.72 -8.34 17.38
N PRO A 28 -2.70 -8.98 18.05
CA PRO A 28 -2.41 -10.09 18.92
C PRO A 28 -1.79 -11.19 18.07
N ASN A 29 -0.60 -11.63 18.47
CA ASN A 29 0.03 -12.82 17.94
C ASN A 29 0.57 -12.68 16.51
N LEU A 30 1.34 -11.61 16.26
CA LEU A 30 2.27 -11.60 15.14
C LEU A 30 3.57 -12.25 15.55
N GLU A 31 3.96 -13.27 14.82
CA GLU A 31 5.25 -13.94 14.96
C GLU A 31 6.28 -13.36 14.00
N ILE A 32 7.54 -13.38 14.41
CA ILE A 32 8.67 -12.96 13.59
C ILE A 32 8.99 -14.06 12.58
N TYR A 33 8.97 -13.74 11.30
CA TYR A 33 9.46 -14.62 10.24
C TYR A 33 10.92 -14.34 9.92
N ASN A 34 11.26 -13.08 9.61
CA ASN A 34 12.64 -12.66 9.34
C ASN A 34 12.87 -11.19 9.75
N THR A 35 13.95 -10.93 10.50
CA THR A 35 14.38 -9.59 10.90
C THR A 35 15.69 -9.14 10.23
N ASN A 36 16.38 -10.05 9.54
CA ASN A 36 17.71 -9.83 8.95
C ASN A 36 17.66 -9.78 7.42
N SER A 37 16.58 -9.21 6.87
CA SER A 37 16.44 -9.08 5.42
C SER A 37 17.42 -8.05 4.83
N LEU A 38 17.85 -8.28 3.59
CA LEU A 38 18.78 -7.39 2.87
C LEU A 38 18.24 -5.97 2.68
N ASN A 39 16.91 -5.82 2.62
CA ASN A 39 16.24 -4.53 2.46
C ASN A 39 15.96 -3.82 3.79
N GLY A 40 16.35 -4.40 4.93
CA GLY A 40 16.16 -3.83 6.27
C GLY A 40 14.73 -3.91 6.80
N LEU A 41 13.79 -4.52 6.07
CA LEU A 41 12.42 -4.73 6.51
C LEU A 41 12.34 -5.89 7.49
N LYS A 42 11.36 -5.82 8.39
CA LYS A 42 11.04 -6.92 9.31
C LYS A 42 9.78 -7.61 8.80
N TYR A 43 9.89 -8.91 8.59
CA TYR A 43 8.80 -9.76 8.11
C TYR A 43 8.17 -10.50 9.28
N LEU A 44 6.86 -10.36 9.37
CA LEU A 44 6.02 -10.93 10.42
C LEU A 44 4.90 -11.72 9.76
N TYR A 45 4.29 -12.64 10.49
CA TYR A 45 3.11 -13.35 10.03
C TYR A 45 2.07 -13.48 11.14
N ALA A 46 0.82 -13.68 10.73
CA ALA A 46 -0.29 -13.86 11.65
C ALA A 46 -0.36 -15.31 12.14
N GLU A 47 -0.04 -15.56 13.40
CA GLU A 47 -0.23 -16.86 14.03
C GLU A 47 -1.70 -17.11 14.40
N ASN A 48 -2.45 -16.05 14.65
CA ASN A 48 -3.88 -16.10 14.89
C ASN A 48 -4.62 -15.13 13.97
N ASN A 49 -5.93 -15.39 13.78
CA ASN A 49 -6.79 -14.46 13.07
C ASN A 49 -6.82 -13.12 13.79
N PHE A 50 -6.78 -12.02 13.05
CA PHE A 50 -6.87 -10.69 13.64
C PHE A 50 -7.86 -9.78 12.91
N LYS A 51 -8.36 -8.80 13.66
CA LYS A 51 -9.16 -7.69 13.12
C LYS A 51 -8.59 -6.38 13.63
N ILE A 52 -8.28 -5.46 12.71
CA ILE A 52 -7.69 -4.15 12.99
C ILE A 52 -8.38 -3.06 12.16
N GLY A 53 -7.89 -1.82 12.27
CA GLY A 53 -8.43 -0.66 11.57
C GLY A 53 -9.58 0.00 12.33
N LEU A 54 -10.12 1.06 11.74
CA LEU A 54 -11.30 1.74 12.27
C LEU A 54 -12.48 0.77 12.29
N LYS A 55 -13.13 0.65 13.45
CA LYS A 55 -14.25 -0.30 13.64
C LYS A 55 -13.91 -1.76 13.30
N LYS A 56 -12.61 -2.14 13.38
CA LYS A 56 -12.14 -3.50 13.06
C LYS A 56 -12.51 -3.96 11.64
N ASN A 57 -12.46 -3.04 10.70
CA ASN A 57 -12.87 -3.29 9.31
C ASN A 57 -11.84 -4.03 8.45
N ILE A 58 -10.61 -4.22 8.93
CA ILE A 58 -9.59 -5.03 8.27
C ILE A 58 -9.49 -6.36 9.01
N SER A 59 -9.71 -7.47 8.32
CA SER A 59 -9.54 -8.80 8.89
C SER A 59 -8.56 -9.65 8.09
N CYS A 60 -7.82 -10.50 8.79
CA CYS A 60 -6.88 -11.42 8.19
C CYS A 60 -6.82 -12.72 8.97
N ASP A 61 -6.74 -13.84 8.25
CA ASP A 61 -6.64 -15.16 8.84
C ASP A 61 -5.18 -15.53 9.13
N LYS A 62 -5.02 -16.41 10.11
CA LYS A 62 -3.71 -16.97 10.46
C LYS A 62 -3.07 -17.69 9.28
N SER A 63 -1.73 -17.65 9.25
CA SER A 63 -0.89 -18.40 8.32
C SER A 63 0.09 -19.27 9.09
N LYS A 64 0.54 -20.36 8.48
CA LYS A 64 1.58 -21.21 9.05
C LYS A 64 2.93 -20.85 8.42
N LYS A 65 4.01 -21.02 9.17
CA LYS A 65 5.37 -20.70 8.71
C LYS A 65 5.71 -21.36 7.37
N ASN A 66 5.38 -22.63 7.20
CA ASN A 66 5.63 -23.37 5.96
C ASN A 66 4.82 -22.86 4.74
N GLU A 67 3.69 -22.18 4.96
CA GLU A 67 2.94 -21.55 3.88
C GLU A 67 3.65 -20.28 3.37
N LEU A 68 4.42 -19.63 4.25
CA LEU A 68 5.18 -18.43 3.93
C LEU A 68 6.42 -18.75 3.10
N ASP A 69 7.02 -19.92 3.25
CA ASP A 69 8.26 -20.31 2.59
C ASP A 69 8.16 -20.22 1.05
N LYS A 70 6.95 -20.36 0.50
CA LYS A 70 6.68 -20.19 -0.94
C LYS A 70 6.46 -18.75 -1.36
N LYS A 71 5.93 -17.90 -0.48
CA LYS A 71 5.51 -16.51 -0.80
C LYS A 71 6.53 -15.46 -0.37
N TYR A 72 7.20 -15.69 0.75
CA TYR A 72 8.22 -14.78 1.28
C TYR A 72 9.31 -14.44 0.23
N PRO A 73 9.92 -15.41 -0.49
CA PRO A 73 10.96 -15.08 -1.47
C PRO A 73 10.44 -14.15 -2.58
N ILE A 74 9.16 -14.27 -2.97
CA ILE A 74 8.55 -13.39 -3.97
C ILE A 74 8.43 -11.99 -3.43
N VAL A 75 7.96 -11.83 -2.17
CA VAL A 75 7.81 -10.53 -1.53
C VAL A 75 9.18 -9.86 -1.35
N GLU A 76 10.15 -10.60 -0.81
CA GLU A 76 11.51 -10.09 -0.59
C GLU A 76 12.17 -9.67 -1.91
N LYS A 77 12.14 -10.51 -2.95
CA LYS A 77 12.65 -10.21 -4.30
C LYS A 77 12.08 -8.91 -4.85
N ASN A 78 10.77 -8.69 -4.71
CA ASN A 78 10.12 -7.49 -5.22
C ASN A 78 10.47 -6.25 -4.41
N LEU A 79 10.55 -6.35 -3.10
CA LEU A 79 10.94 -5.21 -2.24
C LEU A 79 12.44 -4.93 -2.30
N ASN A 80 13.29 -5.90 -2.62
CA ASN A 80 14.72 -5.70 -2.88
C ASN A 80 15.01 -4.89 -4.17
N LYS A 81 14.03 -4.64 -5.03
CA LYS A 81 14.15 -3.69 -6.14
C LYS A 81 14.35 -2.24 -5.65
N TYR A 82 14.02 -1.96 -4.39
CA TYR A 82 14.18 -0.66 -3.75
C TYR A 82 15.39 -0.65 -2.81
N LYS A 83 16.13 0.47 -2.79
CA LYS A 83 17.17 0.66 -1.77
C LYS A 83 16.53 0.71 -0.37
N ALA A 84 17.16 0.12 0.64
CA ALA A 84 16.67 0.13 2.02
C ALA A 84 16.33 1.54 2.52
N ALA A 85 17.18 2.51 2.24
CA ALA A 85 16.94 3.92 2.59
C ALA A 85 15.66 4.48 1.95
N PHE A 86 15.30 4.04 0.74
CA PHE A 86 14.07 4.47 0.06
C PHE A 86 12.84 3.89 0.74
N LEU A 87 12.86 2.61 1.12
CA LEU A 87 11.76 1.96 1.85
C LEU A 87 11.50 2.67 3.18
N ILE A 88 12.56 2.93 3.96
CA ILE A 88 12.48 3.63 5.25
C ILE A 88 11.96 5.07 5.08
N LYS A 89 12.49 5.81 4.07
CA LYS A 89 12.07 7.18 3.77
C LYS A 89 10.56 7.23 3.43
N ASN A 90 10.05 6.20 2.76
CA ASN A 90 8.62 6.07 2.44
C ASN A 90 7.83 5.33 3.52
N ASN A 91 8.34 5.35 4.74
CA ASN A 91 7.64 4.90 5.93
C ASN A 91 7.32 3.39 5.97
N LEU A 92 7.99 2.55 5.19
CA LEU A 92 7.85 1.11 5.25
C LEU A 92 8.91 0.49 6.17
N LYS A 93 8.48 -0.28 7.17
CA LYS A 93 9.34 -0.96 8.14
C LYS A 93 8.96 -2.42 8.34
N PHE A 94 7.68 -2.74 8.26
CA PHE A 94 7.15 -4.05 8.57
C PHE A 94 6.34 -4.60 7.40
N ILE A 95 6.52 -5.88 7.10
CA ILE A 95 5.67 -6.66 6.21
C ILE A 95 4.94 -7.68 7.06
N ILE A 96 3.61 -7.72 6.97
CA ILE A 96 2.77 -8.66 7.71
C ILE A 96 2.12 -9.60 6.70
N LEU A 97 2.41 -10.89 6.81
CA LEU A 97 1.90 -11.93 5.93
C LEU A 97 0.76 -12.67 6.61
N CYS A 98 -0.37 -12.78 5.95
CA CYS A 98 -1.55 -13.46 6.46
C CYS A 98 -2.39 -14.02 5.30
N LYS A 99 -3.54 -14.64 5.57
CA LYS A 99 -4.41 -15.21 4.54
C LYS A 99 -5.78 -14.55 4.55
N ASN A 100 -6.45 -14.59 3.40
CA ASN A 100 -7.85 -14.15 3.26
C ASN A 100 -8.06 -12.72 3.78
N LEU A 101 -7.17 -11.82 3.39
CA LEU A 101 -7.24 -10.42 3.81
C LEU A 101 -8.48 -9.75 3.23
N THR A 102 -9.21 -9.04 4.10
CA THR A 102 -10.38 -8.25 3.69
C THR A 102 -10.38 -6.85 4.29
N ILE A 103 -10.97 -5.90 3.56
CA ILE A 103 -11.34 -4.58 4.07
C ILE A 103 -12.86 -4.45 3.94
N SER A 104 -13.58 -4.19 5.05
CA SER A 104 -15.04 -4.09 5.07
C SER A 104 -15.71 -5.29 4.36
N SER A 105 -15.18 -6.50 4.59
CA SER A 105 -15.60 -7.77 3.99
C SER A 105 -15.29 -7.93 2.49
N ILE A 106 -14.63 -6.97 1.85
CA ILE A 106 -14.17 -7.07 0.46
C ILE A 106 -12.77 -7.67 0.46
N LYS A 107 -12.56 -8.74 -0.32
CA LYS A 107 -11.24 -9.36 -0.48
C LYS A 107 -10.25 -8.39 -1.14
N THR A 108 -9.03 -8.32 -0.59
CA THR A 108 -7.94 -7.52 -1.14
C THR A 108 -6.62 -8.26 -1.08
N GLY A 109 -5.69 -7.93 -1.96
CA GLY A 109 -4.35 -8.52 -1.98
C GLY A 109 -3.41 -7.91 -0.94
N GLY A 110 -3.62 -6.64 -0.59
CA GLY A 110 -2.79 -5.93 0.37
C GLY A 110 -3.50 -4.77 1.03
N VAL A 111 -2.91 -4.27 2.11
CA VAL A 111 -3.37 -3.08 2.83
C VAL A 111 -2.16 -2.31 3.35
N PRO A 112 -1.93 -1.08 2.88
CA PRO A 112 -0.93 -0.20 3.46
C PRO A 112 -1.43 0.38 4.78
N ASN A 113 -0.62 0.30 5.83
CA ASN A 113 -0.90 0.95 7.10
C ASN A 113 0.17 2.00 7.39
N ILE A 114 -0.11 3.23 6.99
CA ILE A 114 0.84 4.34 7.06
C ILE A 114 1.26 4.62 8.51
N LEU A 115 0.31 4.62 9.43
CA LEU A 115 0.56 4.91 10.86
C LEU A 115 1.42 3.84 11.52
N LYS A 116 1.27 2.59 11.13
CA LYS A 116 2.02 1.45 11.67
C LYS A 116 3.26 1.11 10.83
N ARG A 117 3.55 1.89 9.79
CA ARG A 117 4.70 1.68 8.91
C ARG A 117 4.75 0.26 8.36
N SER A 118 3.59 -0.30 8.07
CA SER A 118 3.45 -1.71 7.67
C SER A 118 2.66 -1.87 6.39
N LEU A 119 2.96 -2.95 5.70
CA LEU A 119 2.23 -3.44 4.56
C LEU A 119 1.72 -4.84 4.91
N ILE A 120 0.40 -5.02 4.92
CA ILE A 120 -0.24 -6.31 5.16
C ILE A 120 -0.50 -6.94 3.80
N LEU A 121 -0.09 -8.18 3.59
CA LEU A 121 -0.21 -8.88 2.31
C LEU A 121 -0.93 -10.22 2.48
N ASP A 122 -1.88 -10.49 1.60
CA ASP A 122 -2.56 -11.76 1.51
C ASP A 122 -1.72 -12.78 0.72
N ILE A 123 -1.18 -13.80 1.38
CA ILE A 123 -0.39 -14.85 0.70
C ILE A 123 -1.24 -15.76 -0.19
N ASN A 124 -2.57 -15.73 -0.06
CA ASN A 124 -3.53 -16.43 -0.91
C ASN A 124 -4.02 -15.61 -2.11
N PHE A 125 -3.56 -14.35 -2.23
CA PHE A 125 -3.91 -13.53 -3.39
C PHE A 125 -3.49 -14.20 -4.70
N ASP A 126 -4.24 -13.92 -5.78
CA ASP A 126 -4.01 -14.52 -7.10
C ASP A 126 -2.54 -14.42 -7.52
N PRO A 127 -1.85 -15.55 -7.75
CA PRO A 127 -0.44 -15.56 -8.14
C PRO A 127 -0.13 -14.72 -9.38
N LYS A 128 -1.07 -14.60 -10.31
CA LYS A 128 -0.94 -13.81 -11.55
C LYS A 128 -0.71 -12.33 -11.26
N TYR A 129 -1.29 -11.82 -10.17
CA TYR A 129 -1.24 -10.41 -9.82
C TYR A 129 -0.39 -10.10 -8.59
N PHE A 130 0.09 -11.14 -7.89
CA PHE A 130 0.72 -11.02 -6.58
C PHE A 130 1.97 -10.10 -6.58
N GLU A 131 2.90 -10.29 -7.54
CA GLU A 131 4.09 -9.43 -7.61
C GLU A 131 3.72 -7.96 -7.86
N ARG A 132 2.75 -7.73 -8.75
CA ARG A 132 2.28 -6.38 -9.06
C ARG A 132 1.59 -5.72 -7.87
N MET A 133 0.76 -6.47 -7.15
CA MET A 133 0.07 -6.01 -5.94
C MET A 133 1.04 -5.50 -4.88
N ILE A 134 2.19 -6.14 -4.67
CA ILE A 134 3.20 -5.67 -3.70
C ILE A 134 3.66 -4.23 -4.02
N HIS A 135 3.90 -3.93 -5.28
CA HIS A 135 4.31 -2.59 -5.72
C HIS A 135 3.15 -1.59 -5.70
N HIS A 136 1.95 -2.04 -6.02
CA HIS A 136 0.73 -1.27 -5.97
C HIS A 136 0.49 -0.73 -4.55
N GLU A 137 0.47 -1.61 -3.57
CA GLU A 137 0.24 -1.25 -2.17
C GLU A 137 1.38 -0.40 -1.59
N PHE A 138 2.62 -0.68 -1.99
CA PHE A 138 3.74 0.17 -1.57
C PHE A 138 3.65 1.57 -2.18
N PHE A 139 3.11 1.71 -3.40
CA PHE A 139 2.90 3.03 -3.99
C PHE A 139 1.93 3.88 -3.17
N HIS A 140 0.88 3.33 -2.61
CA HIS A 140 -0.01 4.08 -1.71
C HIS A 140 0.73 4.65 -0.49
N MET A 141 1.75 3.95 0.03
CA MET A 141 2.61 4.51 1.09
C MET A 141 3.47 5.67 0.58
N ILE A 142 4.03 5.55 -0.64
CA ILE A 142 4.79 6.62 -1.30
C ILE A 142 3.89 7.83 -1.53
N GLN A 143 2.71 7.63 -2.10
CA GLN A 143 1.73 8.69 -2.38
C GLN A 143 1.30 9.42 -1.09
N ALA A 144 0.97 8.69 -0.04
CA ALA A 144 0.61 9.28 1.25
C ALA A 144 1.73 10.12 1.86
N LYS A 145 2.99 9.71 1.68
CA LYS A 145 4.16 10.45 2.16
C LYS A 145 4.47 11.69 1.32
N HIS A 146 4.17 11.65 0.04
CA HIS A 146 4.50 12.67 -0.96
C HIS A 146 3.25 13.20 -1.68
N ASN A 147 2.16 13.40 -0.94
CA ASN A 147 0.85 13.76 -1.49
C ASN A 147 0.86 15.04 -2.35
N ARG A 148 1.78 15.99 -2.08
CA ARG A 148 1.95 17.18 -2.91
C ARG A 148 2.59 16.90 -4.28
N MET A 149 3.33 15.79 -4.41
CA MET A 149 3.94 15.38 -5.67
C MET A 149 2.99 14.54 -6.51
N PHE A 150 2.10 13.78 -5.88
CA PHE A 150 1.13 12.89 -6.52
C PHE A 150 -0.29 13.48 -6.43
N ASP A 151 -0.49 14.59 -7.18
CA ASP A 151 -1.75 15.33 -7.22
C ASP A 151 -2.79 14.58 -8.09
N GLU A 152 -3.85 14.10 -7.46
CA GLU A 152 -4.92 13.34 -8.10
C GLU A 152 -5.74 14.20 -9.09
N ALA A 153 -5.89 15.49 -8.81
CA ALA A 153 -6.61 16.39 -9.70
C ALA A 153 -5.79 16.67 -10.98
N LEU A 154 -4.47 16.83 -10.84
CA LEU A 154 -3.57 16.96 -12.00
C LEU A 154 -3.52 15.66 -12.80
N TRP A 155 -3.40 14.51 -12.12
CA TRP A 155 -3.43 13.20 -12.78
C TRP A 155 -4.68 12.99 -13.61
N SER A 156 -5.83 13.35 -13.05
CA SER A 156 -7.14 13.23 -13.72
C SER A 156 -7.21 14.03 -15.02
N LYS A 157 -6.52 15.17 -15.11
CA LYS A 157 -6.46 16.02 -16.31
C LYS A 157 -5.69 15.41 -17.49
N PHE A 158 -4.92 14.34 -17.26
CA PHE A 158 -4.27 13.62 -18.36
C PHE A 158 -5.28 12.82 -19.20
N ASN A 159 -6.40 12.42 -18.60
CA ASN A 159 -7.43 11.64 -19.26
C ASN A 159 -8.23 12.49 -20.27
N ARG A 160 -8.99 11.81 -21.13
CA ARG A 160 -9.95 12.49 -22.00
C ARG A 160 -11.02 13.22 -21.17
N THR A 161 -11.49 14.35 -21.63
CA THR A 161 -12.50 15.16 -20.92
C THR A 161 -13.83 14.44 -20.72
N SER A 162 -14.15 13.46 -21.58
CA SER A 162 -15.33 12.61 -21.46
C SER A 162 -15.21 11.52 -20.39
N PHE A 163 -13.99 11.25 -19.88
CA PHE A 163 -13.79 10.23 -18.87
C PHE A 163 -13.99 10.80 -17.45
N LYS A 164 -14.65 10.01 -16.58
CA LYS A 164 -14.79 10.30 -15.16
C LYS A 164 -14.45 9.07 -14.34
N TYR A 165 -13.64 9.28 -13.32
CA TYR A 165 -13.41 8.27 -12.28
C TYR A 165 -14.70 8.02 -11.50
N ALA A 166 -14.77 6.88 -10.79
CA ALA A 166 -15.81 6.64 -9.79
C ALA A 166 -15.58 7.46 -8.52
N GLU A 167 -16.56 7.48 -7.64
CA GLU A 167 -16.46 8.21 -6.35
C GLU A 167 -15.52 7.53 -5.36
N CYS A 168 -15.41 6.20 -5.42
CA CYS A 168 -14.49 5.42 -4.60
C CYS A 168 -14.08 4.12 -5.31
N SER A 169 -12.96 3.51 -4.89
CA SER A 169 -12.46 2.26 -5.50
C SER A 169 -13.36 1.05 -5.23
N THR A 170 -14.05 1.03 -4.09
CA THR A 170 -14.90 -0.08 -3.64
C THR A 170 -16.37 0.07 -3.99
N CYS A 171 -16.79 1.24 -4.48
CA CYS A 171 -18.19 1.52 -4.87
C CYS A 171 -18.42 1.42 -6.39
N SER A 172 -17.46 0.90 -7.12
CA SER A 172 -17.56 0.67 -8.56
C SER A 172 -17.40 -0.82 -8.87
N ASP A 173 -17.95 -1.24 -10.00
CA ASP A 173 -17.78 -2.58 -10.57
C ASP A 173 -16.44 -2.77 -11.32
N ARG A 174 -15.60 -1.72 -11.35
CA ARG A 174 -14.30 -1.67 -12.03
C ARG A 174 -13.23 -2.39 -11.21
N THR A 175 -13.26 -3.72 -11.19
CA THR A 175 -12.41 -4.54 -10.33
C THR A 175 -11.44 -5.46 -11.07
N ASP A 176 -11.54 -5.56 -12.42
CA ASP A 176 -10.65 -6.43 -13.19
C ASP A 176 -9.21 -5.89 -13.23
N LEU A 177 -8.29 -6.73 -12.79
CA LEU A 177 -6.84 -6.45 -12.76
C LEU A 177 -6.13 -6.91 -14.05
N SER A 178 -6.85 -7.46 -15.02
CA SER A 178 -6.27 -7.92 -16.28
C SER A 178 -5.78 -6.74 -17.10
N LEU A 179 -4.60 -6.92 -17.72
CA LEU A 179 -4.02 -5.90 -18.59
C LEU A 179 -4.87 -5.72 -19.85
N TYR A 180 -5.23 -4.48 -20.14
CA TYR A 180 -5.90 -4.14 -21.39
C TYR A 180 -4.99 -4.33 -22.61
N LYS A 181 -5.57 -4.87 -23.69
CA LYS A 181 -4.92 -4.91 -24.99
C LYS A 181 -4.68 -3.49 -25.52
N ASN A 182 -5.72 -2.66 -25.52
CA ASN A 182 -5.67 -1.23 -25.87
C ASN A 182 -5.85 -0.41 -24.59
N THR A 183 -4.84 0.35 -24.20
CA THR A 183 -4.77 0.99 -22.88
C THR A 183 -5.57 2.30 -22.81
N ASP A 184 -5.56 3.12 -23.85
CA ASP A 184 -6.22 4.44 -23.88
C ASP A 184 -6.06 5.23 -22.54
N GLY A 185 -4.82 5.24 -22.06
CA GLY A 185 -4.45 5.87 -20.79
C GLY A 185 -4.59 5.00 -19.53
N PHE A 186 -5.21 3.81 -19.62
CA PHE A 186 -5.46 2.92 -18.49
C PHE A 186 -4.92 1.52 -18.74
N LEU A 187 -4.24 0.94 -17.76
CA LEU A 187 -3.63 -0.39 -17.89
C LEU A 187 -4.61 -1.53 -17.58
N THR A 188 -5.53 -1.30 -16.66
CA THR A 188 -6.53 -2.27 -16.22
C THR A 188 -7.89 -1.59 -16.09
N GLU A 189 -8.96 -2.35 -15.90
CA GLU A 189 -10.24 -1.79 -15.54
C GLU A 189 -10.19 -1.12 -14.16
N TYR A 190 -9.50 -1.74 -13.21
CA TYR A 190 -9.30 -1.19 -11.88
C TYR A 190 -8.62 0.19 -11.88
N SER A 191 -7.73 0.46 -12.83
CA SER A 191 -7.14 1.80 -13.05
C SER A 191 -8.20 2.90 -13.28
N LYS A 192 -9.40 2.55 -13.72
CA LYS A 192 -10.49 3.51 -13.97
C LYS A 192 -11.34 3.80 -12.73
N SER A 193 -11.07 3.14 -11.61
CA SER A 193 -11.85 3.31 -10.38
C SER A 193 -11.66 4.71 -9.78
N ILE A 194 -10.48 5.04 -9.31
CA ILE A 194 -10.12 6.37 -8.78
C ILE A 194 -8.68 6.75 -9.18
N PRO A 195 -8.29 8.02 -9.12
CA PRO A 195 -6.96 8.48 -9.55
C PRO A 195 -5.81 7.81 -8.81
N SER A 196 -5.93 7.58 -7.50
CA SER A 196 -4.88 6.93 -6.69
C SER A 196 -4.63 5.49 -7.13
N GLU A 197 -5.69 4.73 -7.45
CA GLU A 197 -5.57 3.37 -7.97
C GLU A 197 -4.93 3.34 -9.35
N ASP A 198 -5.26 4.31 -10.20
CA ASP A 198 -4.65 4.45 -11.53
C ASP A 198 -3.14 4.74 -11.44
N MET A 199 -2.72 5.62 -10.52
CA MET A 199 -1.30 5.84 -10.26
C MET A 199 -0.63 4.56 -9.75
N ALA A 200 -1.24 3.87 -8.78
CA ALA A 200 -0.70 2.66 -8.19
C ALA A 200 -0.59 1.52 -9.21
N GLU A 201 -1.60 1.33 -10.07
CA GLU A 201 -1.55 0.39 -11.18
C GLU A 201 -0.43 0.73 -12.15
N THR A 202 -0.34 1.99 -12.61
CA THR A 202 0.72 2.44 -13.53
C THR A 202 2.11 2.22 -12.94
N PHE A 203 2.31 2.58 -11.67
CA PHE A 203 3.56 2.35 -10.97
C PHE A 203 3.88 0.86 -10.84
N SER A 204 2.91 0.04 -10.48
CA SER A 204 3.10 -1.40 -10.29
C SER A 204 3.53 -2.11 -11.57
N PHE A 205 2.98 -1.72 -12.71
CA PHE A 205 3.41 -2.21 -14.02
C PHE A 205 4.83 -1.73 -14.41
N LEU A 206 5.19 -0.48 -14.09
CA LEU A 206 6.56 0.00 -14.29
C LEU A 206 7.58 -0.84 -13.51
N MET A 207 7.23 -1.27 -12.31
CA MET A 207 8.10 -2.07 -11.45
C MET A 207 8.17 -3.55 -11.84
N THR A 208 7.12 -4.10 -12.47
CA THR A 208 7.03 -5.53 -12.81
C THR A 208 7.24 -5.82 -14.29
N ASN A 209 6.88 -4.88 -15.18
CA ASN A 209 6.97 -5.10 -16.63
C ASN A 209 7.29 -3.81 -17.41
N LYS A 210 8.45 -3.24 -17.12
CA LYS A 210 8.91 -1.96 -17.71
C LYS A 210 8.95 -2.00 -19.24
N GLU A 211 9.36 -3.12 -19.83
CA GLU A 211 9.47 -3.23 -21.31
C GLU A 211 8.09 -3.23 -21.98
N LEU A 212 7.09 -3.83 -21.36
CA LEU A 212 5.72 -3.75 -21.83
C LEU A 212 5.22 -2.30 -21.83
N ILE A 213 5.47 -1.58 -20.73
CA ILE A 213 5.06 -0.16 -20.63
C ILE A 213 5.77 0.69 -21.69
N LYS A 214 7.07 0.48 -21.91
CA LYS A 214 7.82 1.16 -23.00
C LYS A 214 7.20 0.94 -24.37
N LYS A 215 6.66 -0.24 -24.64
CA LYS A 215 5.96 -0.51 -25.91
C LYS A 215 4.61 0.20 -25.98
N LYS A 216 3.84 0.17 -24.88
CA LYS A 216 2.49 0.77 -24.84
C LYS A 216 2.51 2.29 -24.97
N ILE A 217 3.42 2.98 -24.29
CA ILE A 217 3.51 4.45 -24.34
C ILE A 217 3.88 5.01 -25.74
N LYS A 218 4.41 4.18 -26.65
CA LYS A 218 4.66 4.61 -28.03
C LYS A 218 3.38 4.93 -28.79
N ASN A 219 2.28 4.22 -28.47
CA ASN A 219 1.01 4.32 -29.15
C ASN A 219 -0.11 4.90 -28.26
N ASP A 220 0.22 5.30 -27.03
CA ASP A 220 -0.74 5.83 -26.04
C ASP A 220 -0.16 7.09 -25.40
N LEU A 221 -0.59 8.25 -25.92
CA LEU A 221 -0.10 9.56 -25.44
C LEU A 221 -0.55 9.87 -24.02
N ILE A 222 -1.72 9.38 -23.61
CA ILE A 222 -2.23 9.60 -22.25
C ILE A 222 -1.39 8.80 -21.28
N LEU A 223 -1.18 7.51 -21.54
CA LEU A 223 -0.33 6.66 -20.72
C LEU A 223 1.11 7.19 -20.67
N ASN A 224 1.63 7.73 -21.79
CA ASN A 224 2.95 8.35 -21.81
C ASN A 224 3.06 9.55 -20.85
N LYS A 225 2.05 10.43 -20.82
CA LYS A 225 2.01 11.55 -19.85
C LYS A 225 1.98 11.04 -18.42
N LYS A 226 1.15 10.04 -18.13
CA LYS A 226 1.06 9.39 -16.81
C LYS A 226 2.39 8.78 -16.36
N VAL A 227 3.05 8.05 -17.24
CA VAL A 227 4.37 7.43 -16.96
C VAL A 227 5.47 8.48 -16.72
N LYS A 228 5.44 9.60 -17.43
CA LYS A 228 6.38 10.70 -17.21
C LYS A 228 6.14 11.47 -15.91
N TYR A 229 4.93 11.45 -15.41
CA TYR A 229 4.56 12.10 -14.16
C TYR A 229 5.04 11.31 -12.95
N LEU A 230 5.05 9.97 -13.00
CA LEU A 230 5.54 9.08 -11.94
C LEU A 230 7.06 9.01 -11.89
#